data_b18168a185ecf09c4e7a010aa99a7397
#
_entry.id   b18168a185ecf09c4e7a010aa99a7397
#
_cell.length_a   1.000
_cell.length_b   1.000
_cell.length_c   1.000
_cell.angle_alpha   90.00
_cell.angle_beta   90.00
_cell.angle_gamma   90.00
#
_symmetry.space_group_name_H-M   'P 1'
#
loop_
_entity.id
_entity.type
_entity.pdbx_description
1 polymer ?
#
loop_
_entity_poly.entity_id
_entity_poly.type
_entity_poly.pdbx_seq_one_letter_code
_entity_poly.pdbx_strand_id
1 'polypeptide(L)'
;MDLGLSGRAVVVAGGTRGMGRASAELLAAEGCRVAVLGPSERAVRETEPVLAKAGAADAVGLRCDLLDTGEVEAAFAFLEERWGECNVLVNAAGDTQVGDLDDLTDQDWMECFDEGVLSMVRTTRAAIPLLRKAVFGRVVNIAAASIRHQSPNLIGFTAAKAALASASKNLARALAPEGILVNTVCPGIVMSESLERYVGEAEPAVLDEGPLEAAYESVVRDFGAINDIGRIGLPEEVAAMVVFLCSEPASFLVGSTIPVDGGTDFF
;
A
#
# COMPACT_ATOMS: atom_id res chain seq x y z
N MET A 1 -5.17 22.77 2.18
CA MET A 1 -4.40 22.72 0.91
C MET A 1 -5.30 22.00 -0.08
N ASP A 2 -5.49 22.55 -1.27
CA ASP A 2 -6.17 21.83 -2.34
C ASP A 2 -5.17 20.82 -2.94
N LEU A 3 -5.57 19.55 -2.99
CA LEU A 3 -4.74 18.46 -3.50
C LEU A 3 -4.93 18.22 -5.02
N GLY A 4 -5.93 18.85 -5.65
CA GLY A 4 -6.24 18.68 -7.08
C GLY A 4 -6.74 17.27 -7.43
N LEU A 5 -7.32 16.55 -6.47
CA LEU A 5 -7.71 15.14 -6.61
C LEU A 5 -9.19 14.94 -6.95
N SER A 6 -10.04 15.94 -6.76
CA SER A 6 -11.49 15.82 -7.01
C SER A 6 -11.80 15.34 -8.43
N GLY A 7 -12.62 14.31 -8.53
CA GLY A 7 -13.02 13.67 -9.80
C GLY A 7 -11.96 12.78 -10.45
N ARG A 8 -10.73 12.69 -9.92
CA ARG A 8 -9.68 11.80 -10.45
C ARG A 8 -10.06 10.33 -10.27
N ALA A 9 -9.71 9.51 -11.26
CA ALA A 9 -9.89 8.05 -11.22
C ALA A 9 -8.72 7.40 -10.50
N VAL A 10 -9.00 6.72 -9.42
CA VAL A 10 -8.01 6.11 -8.52
C VAL A 10 -8.25 4.62 -8.38
N VAL A 11 -7.21 3.82 -8.51
CA VAL A 11 -7.23 2.38 -8.24
C VAL A 11 -6.33 2.09 -7.04
N VAL A 12 -6.87 1.39 -6.04
CA VAL A 12 -6.12 0.93 -4.87
C VAL A 12 -6.07 -0.60 -4.87
N ALA A 13 -4.95 -1.15 -5.28
CA ALA A 13 -4.68 -2.59 -5.22
C ALA A 13 -4.32 -2.97 -3.77
N GLY A 14 -5.10 -3.89 -3.16
CA GLY A 14 -5.05 -4.16 -1.73
C GLY A 14 -5.82 -3.12 -0.90
N GLY A 15 -6.87 -2.51 -1.47
CA GLY A 15 -7.63 -1.41 -0.86
C GLY A 15 -8.74 -1.82 0.10
N THR A 16 -8.84 -3.10 0.51
CA THR A 16 -9.94 -3.59 1.35
C THR A 16 -9.64 -3.58 2.84
N ARG A 17 -8.38 -3.43 3.24
CA ARG A 17 -7.94 -3.43 4.64
C ARG A 17 -6.69 -2.58 4.88
N GLY A 18 -6.37 -2.33 6.13
CA GLY A 18 -5.13 -1.68 6.57
C GLY A 18 -4.83 -0.35 5.87
N MET A 19 -3.57 -0.12 5.53
CA MET A 19 -3.08 1.12 4.90
C MET A 19 -3.71 1.38 3.53
N GLY A 20 -3.98 0.31 2.75
CA GLY A 20 -4.66 0.44 1.46
C GLY A 20 -6.08 0.96 1.61
N ARG A 21 -6.84 0.43 2.57
CA ARG A 21 -8.20 0.91 2.85
C ARG A 21 -8.20 2.33 3.37
N ALA A 22 -7.35 2.65 4.34
CA ALA A 22 -7.23 4.03 4.84
C ALA A 22 -6.88 5.01 3.70
N SER A 23 -6.00 4.62 2.78
CA SER A 23 -5.68 5.42 1.58
C SER A 23 -6.90 5.60 0.67
N ALA A 24 -7.67 4.53 0.44
CA ALA A 24 -8.88 4.59 -0.38
C ALA A 24 -9.96 5.50 0.25
N GLU A 25 -10.14 5.43 1.56
CA GLU A 25 -11.10 6.29 2.29
C GLU A 25 -10.70 7.77 2.25
N LEU A 26 -9.41 8.09 2.44
CA LEU A 26 -8.93 9.48 2.32
C LEU A 26 -9.03 10.00 0.88
N LEU A 27 -8.73 9.18 -0.13
CA LEU A 27 -8.91 9.54 -1.54
C LEU A 27 -10.40 9.74 -1.89
N ALA A 28 -11.28 8.95 -1.30
CA ALA A 28 -12.72 9.14 -1.41
C ALA A 28 -13.17 10.48 -0.80
N ALA A 29 -12.63 10.85 0.37
CA ALA A 29 -12.93 12.12 1.03
C ALA A 29 -12.47 13.34 0.21
N GLU A 30 -11.43 13.18 -0.63
CA GLU A 30 -10.99 14.19 -1.61
C GLU A 30 -11.88 14.24 -2.87
N GLY A 31 -12.97 13.45 -2.92
CA GLY A 31 -13.92 13.43 -4.03
C GLY A 31 -13.44 12.66 -5.26
N CYS A 32 -12.51 11.73 -5.11
CA CYS A 32 -12.06 10.87 -6.20
C CYS A 32 -13.16 9.86 -6.63
N ARG A 33 -13.05 9.34 -7.85
CA ARG A 33 -13.63 8.05 -8.24
C ARG A 33 -12.67 6.96 -7.77
N VAL A 34 -13.08 6.07 -6.87
CA VAL A 34 -12.18 5.12 -6.21
C VAL A 34 -12.59 3.68 -6.52
N ALA A 35 -11.68 2.90 -7.09
CA ALA A 35 -11.79 1.45 -7.19
C ALA A 35 -10.84 0.78 -6.19
N VAL A 36 -11.33 -0.21 -5.46
CA VAL A 36 -10.52 -1.07 -4.61
C VAL A 36 -10.46 -2.48 -5.20
N LEU A 37 -9.26 -3.04 -5.28
CA LEU A 37 -9.03 -4.41 -5.71
C LEU A 37 -8.62 -5.27 -4.50
N GLY A 38 -9.18 -6.48 -4.40
CA GLY A 38 -8.82 -7.44 -3.37
C GLY A 38 -9.41 -8.82 -3.63
N PRO A 39 -8.85 -9.90 -3.05
CA PRO A 39 -9.24 -11.28 -3.35
C PRO A 39 -10.60 -11.69 -2.78
N SER A 40 -11.10 -10.98 -1.77
CA SER A 40 -12.35 -11.31 -1.09
C SER A 40 -13.53 -10.53 -1.65
N GLU A 41 -14.46 -11.23 -2.29
CA GLU A 41 -15.74 -10.69 -2.77
C GLU A 41 -16.52 -9.95 -1.67
N ARG A 42 -16.52 -10.53 -0.46
CA ARG A 42 -17.16 -9.91 0.69
C ARG A 42 -16.51 -8.59 1.07
N ALA A 43 -15.16 -8.58 1.19
CA ALA A 43 -14.43 -7.39 1.64
C ALA A 43 -14.56 -6.23 0.64
N VAL A 44 -14.53 -6.49 -0.68
CA VAL A 44 -14.70 -5.45 -1.69
C VAL A 44 -16.11 -4.86 -1.63
N ARG A 45 -17.17 -5.69 -1.48
CA ARG A 45 -18.55 -5.23 -1.35
C ARG A 45 -18.81 -4.44 -0.07
N GLU A 46 -18.19 -4.81 1.04
CA GLU A 46 -18.30 -4.07 2.30
C GLU A 46 -17.55 -2.72 2.24
N THR A 47 -16.54 -2.59 1.39
CA THR A 47 -15.76 -1.36 1.23
C THR A 47 -16.47 -0.31 0.38
N GLU A 48 -17.18 -0.68 -0.68
CA GLU A 48 -17.87 0.28 -1.56
C GLU A 48 -18.76 1.31 -0.82
N PRO A 49 -19.70 0.90 0.06
CA PRO A 49 -20.56 1.86 0.77
C PRO A 49 -19.77 2.75 1.73
N VAL A 50 -18.63 2.28 2.23
CA VAL A 50 -17.75 3.09 3.09
C VAL A 50 -17.11 4.21 2.27
N LEU A 51 -16.58 3.90 1.08
CA LEU A 51 -16.00 4.89 0.17
C LEU A 51 -17.05 5.91 -0.30
N ALA A 52 -18.25 5.45 -0.64
CA ALA A 52 -19.36 6.33 -1.02
C ALA A 52 -19.73 7.28 0.12
N LYS A 53 -19.80 6.78 1.37
CA LYS A 53 -20.06 7.59 2.57
C LYS A 53 -18.92 8.57 2.86
N ALA A 54 -17.68 8.19 2.57
CA ALA A 54 -16.51 9.06 2.75
C ALA A 54 -16.48 10.23 1.76
N GLY A 55 -17.22 10.15 0.64
CA GLY A 55 -17.34 11.26 -0.32
C GLY A 55 -16.84 10.93 -1.73
N ALA A 56 -16.58 9.64 -2.04
CA ALA A 56 -16.19 9.25 -3.39
C ALA A 56 -17.21 9.71 -4.44
N ALA A 57 -16.72 10.30 -5.53
CA ALA A 57 -17.57 10.67 -6.67
C ALA A 57 -18.13 9.43 -7.40
N ASP A 58 -17.41 8.31 -7.33
CA ASP A 58 -17.85 6.98 -7.72
C ASP A 58 -17.04 5.96 -6.90
N ALA A 59 -17.66 4.87 -6.45
CA ALA A 59 -17.01 3.84 -5.63
C ALA A 59 -17.23 2.47 -6.27
N VAL A 60 -16.17 1.69 -6.40
CA VAL A 60 -16.19 0.36 -7.03
C VAL A 60 -15.32 -0.62 -6.23
N GLY A 61 -15.89 -1.75 -5.83
CA GLY A 61 -15.17 -2.88 -5.28
C GLY A 61 -15.07 -4.01 -6.31
N LEU A 62 -13.88 -4.38 -6.72
CA LEU A 62 -13.64 -5.47 -7.65
C LEU A 62 -12.90 -6.61 -6.98
N ARG A 63 -13.54 -7.79 -6.97
CA ARG A 63 -12.81 -8.99 -6.61
C ARG A 63 -11.71 -9.23 -7.63
N CYS A 64 -10.48 -9.28 -7.16
CA CYS A 64 -9.31 -9.47 -8.00
C CYS A 64 -8.20 -10.12 -7.17
N ASP A 65 -7.79 -11.31 -7.56
CA ASP A 65 -6.56 -11.90 -7.07
C ASP A 65 -5.39 -11.26 -7.82
N LEU A 66 -4.57 -10.51 -7.11
CA LEU A 66 -3.42 -9.79 -7.69
C LEU A 66 -2.28 -10.74 -8.09
N LEU A 67 -2.37 -12.02 -7.71
CA LEU A 67 -1.44 -13.06 -8.15
C LEU A 67 -1.85 -13.66 -9.51
N ASP A 68 -3.09 -13.43 -9.95
CA ASP A 68 -3.60 -13.85 -11.27
C ASP A 68 -3.57 -12.68 -12.26
N THR A 69 -2.73 -12.81 -13.29
CA THR A 69 -2.58 -11.78 -14.34
C THR A 69 -3.91 -11.53 -15.08
N GLY A 70 -4.68 -12.59 -15.36
CA GLY A 70 -5.95 -12.47 -16.08
C GLY A 70 -7.02 -11.73 -15.29
N GLU A 71 -7.10 -11.97 -13.98
CA GLU A 71 -8.04 -11.23 -13.10
C GLU A 71 -7.63 -9.75 -13.01
N VAL A 72 -6.33 -9.44 -12.93
CA VAL A 72 -5.85 -8.06 -12.95
C VAL A 72 -6.20 -7.38 -14.27
N GLU A 73 -5.91 -8.02 -15.41
CA GLU A 73 -6.26 -7.46 -16.73
C GLU A 73 -7.76 -7.24 -16.90
N ALA A 74 -8.59 -8.17 -16.44
CA ALA A 74 -10.05 -8.04 -16.47
C ALA A 74 -10.55 -6.88 -15.60
N ALA A 75 -9.97 -6.69 -14.41
CA ALA A 75 -10.32 -5.56 -13.54
C ALA A 75 -10.00 -4.21 -14.20
N PHE A 76 -8.83 -4.08 -14.82
CA PHE A 76 -8.47 -2.84 -15.51
C PHE A 76 -9.26 -2.63 -16.80
N ALA A 77 -9.63 -3.67 -17.54
CA ALA A 77 -10.53 -3.57 -18.69
C ALA A 77 -11.93 -3.07 -18.27
N PHE A 78 -12.48 -3.57 -17.17
CA PHE A 78 -13.72 -3.06 -16.59
C PHE A 78 -13.62 -1.57 -16.24
N LEU A 79 -12.51 -1.14 -15.62
CA LEU A 79 -12.31 0.27 -15.26
C LEU A 79 -12.10 1.15 -16.49
N GLU A 80 -11.50 0.63 -17.56
CA GLU A 80 -11.39 1.31 -18.84
C GLU A 80 -12.77 1.60 -19.44
N GLU A 81 -13.66 0.61 -19.45
CA GLU A 81 -15.04 0.78 -19.93
C GLU A 81 -15.82 1.78 -19.07
N ARG A 82 -15.60 1.77 -17.75
CA ARG A 82 -16.35 2.61 -16.81
C ARG A 82 -15.87 4.05 -16.76
N TRP A 83 -14.53 4.28 -16.76
CA TRP A 83 -13.94 5.60 -16.53
C TRP A 83 -13.11 6.14 -17.70
N GLY A 84 -12.64 5.27 -18.60
CA GLY A 84 -11.83 5.62 -19.76
C GLY A 84 -10.36 5.95 -19.46
N GLU A 85 -10.04 6.22 -18.20
CA GLU A 85 -8.72 6.64 -17.72
C GLU A 85 -8.44 6.14 -16.29
N CYS A 86 -7.18 6.19 -15.89
CA CYS A 86 -6.73 6.08 -14.51
C CYS A 86 -5.75 7.21 -14.23
N ASN A 87 -5.98 7.99 -13.18
CA ASN A 87 -5.09 9.07 -12.78
C ASN A 87 -4.09 8.61 -11.72
N VAL A 88 -4.52 7.70 -10.84
CA VAL A 88 -3.71 7.26 -9.70
C VAL A 88 -3.82 5.75 -9.54
N LEU A 89 -2.65 5.10 -9.35
CA LEU A 89 -2.55 3.73 -8.87
C LEU A 89 -1.83 3.71 -7.54
N VAL A 90 -2.45 3.11 -6.51
CA VAL A 90 -1.81 2.80 -5.23
C VAL A 90 -1.64 1.28 -5.12
N ASN A 91 -0.41 0.81 -4.99
CA ASN A 91 -0.08 -0.58 -4.74
C ASN A 91 0.18 -0.78 -3.25
N ALA A 92 -0.80 -1.34 -2.55
CA ALA A 92 -0.81 -1.54 -1.09
C ALA A 92 -0.93 -3.02 -0.69
N ALA A 93 -0.79 -3.93 -1.66
CA ALA A 93 -0.88 -5.37 -1.41
C ALA A 93 0.44 -5.95 -0.87
N GLY A 94 0.31 -7.12 -0.23
CA GLY A 94 1.38 -7.92 0.34
C GLY A 94 1.33 -7.93 1.86
N ASP A 95 1.22 -9.14 2.41
CA ASP A 95 1.26 -9.38 3.86
C ASP A 95 2.70 -9.47 4.37
N THR A 96 2.86 -9.27 5.68
CA THR A 96 4.14 -9.48 6.36
C THR A 96 4.30 -10.96 6.66
N GLN A 97 5.27 -11.61 6.01
CA GLN A 97 5.67 -12.97 6.35
C GLN A 97 6.81 -12.93 7.35
N VAL A 98 6.60 -13.57 8.49
CA VAL A 98 7.58 -13.69 9.58
C VAL A 98 8.28 -15.03 9.44
N GLY A 99 9.61 -15.03 9.52
CA GLY A 99 10.47 -16.20 9.50
C GLY A 99 11.90 -15.79 9.25
N ASP A 100 12.83 -16.51 9.86
CA ASP A 100 14.27 -16.37 9.60
C ASP A 100 14.73 -17.32 8.47
N LEU A 101 16.04 -17.43 8.27
CA LEU A 101 16.60 -18.25 7.20
C LEU A 101 16.29 -19.75 7.36
N ASP A 102 16.20 -20.23 8.58
CA ASP A 102 15.96 -21.66 8.86
C ASP A 102 14.46 -22.01 8.81
N ASP A 103 13.61 -21.01 9.03
CA ASP A 103 12.15 -21.17 9.01
C ASP A 103 11.56 -21.16 7.59
N LEU A 104 12.14 -20.34 6.68
CA LEU A 104 11.55 -20.10 5.36
C LEU A 104 12.05 -21.09 4.30
N THR A 105 11.10 -21.78 3.67
CA THR A 105 11.36 -22.63 2.49
C THR A 105 11.53 -21.79 1.21
N ASP A 106 12.06 -22.41 0.14
CA ASP A 106 12.12 -21.77 -1.19
C ASP A 106 10.74 -21.30 -1.67
N GLN A 107 9.66 -22.04 -1.31
CA GLN A 107 8.30 -21.67 -1.65
C GLN A 107 7.85 -20.41 -0.92
N ASP A 108 8.16 -20.27 0.37
CA ASP A 108 7.85 -19.07 1.15
C ASP A 108 8.55 -17.83 0.56
N TRP A 109 9.81 -17.98 0.13
CA TRP A 109 10.53 -16.92 -0.58
C TRP A 109 9.82 -16.51 -1.88
N MET A 110 9.37 -17.48 -2.67
CA MET A 110 8.65 -17.22 -3.91
C MET A 110 7.32 -16.50 -3.65
N GLU A 111 6.60 -16.89 -2.59
CA GLU A 111 5.35 -16.24 -2.17
C GLU A 111 5.59 -14.79 -1.76
N CYS A 112 6.65 -14.51 -0.95
CA CYS A 112 7.04 -13.13 -0.63
C CYS A 112 7.24 -12.27 -1.88
N PHE A 113 7.90 -12.82 -2.91
CA PHE A 113 8.15 -12.09 -4.17
C PHE A 113 6.91 -11.96 -5.03
N ASP A 114 6.05 -12.97 -5.08
CA ASP A 114 4.82 -12.92 -5.86
C ASP A 114 3.85 -11.90 -5.29
N GLU A 115 3.63 -11.93 -3.98
CA GLU A 115 2.80 -10.94 -3.27
C GLU A 115 3.44 -9.56 -3.21
N GLY A 116 4.72 -9.48 -2.84
CA GLY A 116 5.40 -8.22 -2.57
C GLY A 116 5.86 -7.46 -3.81
N VAL A 117 6.16 -8.15 -4.92
CA VAL A 117 6.73 -7.54 -6.13
C VAL A 117 5.85 -7.75 -7.35
N LEU A 118 5.51 -9.01 -7.68
CA LEU A 118 4.83 -9.30 -8.94
C LEU A 118 3.38 -8.80 -8.94
N SER A 119 2.71 -8.75 -7.81
CA SER A 119 1.41 -8.08 -7.67
C SER A 119 1.48 -6.62 -8.13
N MET A 120 2.46 -5.87 -7.65
CA MET A 120 2.72 -4.47 -8.07
C MET A 120 3.07 -4.38 -9.56
N VAL A 121 3.87 -5.31 -10.08
CA VAL A 121 4.25 -5.34 -11.51
C VAL A 121 3.03 -5.59 -12.39
N ARG A 122 2.16 -6.53 -12.03
CA ARG A 122 0.93 -6.86 -12.78
C ARG A 122 -0.02 -5.67 -12.80
N THR A 123 -0.33 -5.10 -11.64
CA THR A 123 -1.24 -3.94 -11.53
C THR A 123 -0.71 -2.71 -12.24
N THR A 124 0.59 -2.41 -12.09
CA THR A 124 1.21 -1.27 -12.79
C THR A 124 1.20 -1.48 -14.30
N ARG A 125 1.53 -2.68 -14.78
CA ARG A 125 1.49 -3.01 -16.22
C ARG A 125 0.09 -2.81 -16.81
N ALA A 126 -0.94 -3.27 -16.10
CA ALA A 126 -2.33 -3.12 -16.52
C ALA A 126 -2.82 -1.66 -16.45
N ALA A 127 -2.32 -0.87 -15.49
CA ALA A 127 -2.68 0.53 -15.31
C ALA A 127 -2.03 1.48 -16.33
N ILE A 128 -0.82 1.19 -16.81
CA ILE A 128 -0.04 2.08 -17.70
C ILE A 128 -0.85 2.58 -18.91
N PRO A 129 -1.61 1.75 -19.65
CA PRO A 129 -2.39 2.24 -20.78
C PRO A 129 -3.42 3.31 -20.39
N LEU A 130 -4.05 3.18 -19.22
CA LEU A 130 -5.04 4.13 -18.71
C LEU A 130 -4.37 5.37 -18.10
N LEU A 131 -3.23 5.21 -17.44
CA LEU A 131 -2.42 6.33 -16.93
C LEU A 131 -1.93 7.23 -18.06
N ARG A 132 -1.58 6.64 -19.22
CA ARG A 132 -1.17 7.38 -20.43
C ARG A 132 -2.30 8.18 -21.07
N LYS A 133 -3.56 7.80 -20.86
CA LYS A 133 -4.73 8.54 -21.35
C LYS A 133 -5.04 9.76 -20.49
N ALA A 134 -4.63 9.71 -19.23
CA ALA A 134 -4.83 10.79 -18.30
C ALA A 134 -3.78 11.91 -18.48
N VAL A 135 -4.19 13.17 -18.29
CA VAL A 135 -3.26 14.33 -18.30
C VAL A 135 -2.38 14.34 -17.04
N PHE A 136 -2.73 13.54 -16.05
CA PHE A 136 -2.12 13.49 -14.73
C PHE A 136 -1.98 12.03 -14.29
N GLY A 137 -0.74 11.56 -14.12
CA GLY A 137 -0.46 10.16 -13.75
C GLY A 137 0.34 10.07 -12.44
N ARG A 138 -0.11 9.24 -11.48
CA ARG A 138 0.60 8.93 -10.23
C ARG A 138 0.59 7.44 -9.95
N VAL A 139 1.72 6.92 -9.51
CA VAL A 139 1.83 5.56 -8.96
C VAL A 139 2.50 5.67 -7.60
N VAL A 140 1.85 5.17 -6.57
CA VAL A 140 2.40 5.10 -5.21
C VAL A 140 2.48 3.64 -4.78
N ASN A 141 3.69 3.19 -4.46
CA ASN A 141 3.94 1.83 -4.01
C ASN A 141 4.21 1.82 -2.50
N ILE A 142 3.61 0.90 -1.76
CA ILE A 142 3.88 0.72 -0.33
C ILE A 142 4.93 -0.37 -0.16
N ALA A 143 6.14 0.03 0.26
CA ALA A 143 7.22 -0.86 0.66
C ALA A 143 7.21 -1.11 2.19
N ALA A 144 8.35 -1.02 2.86
CA ALA A 144 8.47 -1.11 4.31
C ALA A 144 9.76 -0.43 4.79
N ALA A 145 9.79 0.08 6.02
CA ALA A 145 11.01 0.63 6.63
C ALA A 145 12.10 -0.45 6.83
N SER A 146 11.70 -1.73 6.92
CA SER A 146 12.63 -2.86 7.06
C SER A 146 13.65 -2.96 5.92
N ILE A 147 13.42 -2.32 4.76
CA ILE A 147 14.43 -2.27 3.69
C ILE A 147 15.70 -1.52 4.08
N ARG A 148 15.65 -0.71 5.13
CA ARG A 148 16.76 0.05 5.69
C ARG A 148 17.11 -0.43 7.10
N HIS A 149 16.11 -0.69 7.93
CA HIS A 149 16.27 -1.26 9.26
C HIS A 149 15.87 -2.74 9.24
N GLN A 150 16.82 -3.60 8.88
CA GLN A 150 16.59 -5.03 8.70
C GLN A 150 16.31 -5.73 10.04
N SER A 151 15.41 -6.71 10.00
CA SER A 151 15.14 -7.65 11.08
C SER A 151 15.38 -9.08 10.58
N PRO A 152 16.17 -9.92 11.29
CA PRO A 152 16.48 -11.28 10.84
C PRO A 152 15.23 -12.14 10.57
N ASN A 153 14.17 -11.94 11.34
CA ASN A 153 12.91 -12.68 11.20
C ASN A 153 11.95 -12.10 10.16
N LEU A 154 12.38 -11.14 9.35
CA LEU A 154 11.63 -10.58 8.20
C LEU A 154 12.40 -10.71 6.89
N ILE A 155 13.33 -11.69 6.80
CA ILE A 155 14.31 -11.74 5.71
C ILE A 155 13.67 -11.83 4.32
N GLY A 156 12.70 -12.72 4.10
CA GLY A 156 11.99 -12.88 2.82
C GLY A 156 11.14 -11.66 2.47
N PHE A 157 10.34 -11.19 3.43
CA PHE A 157 9.52 -9.99 3.27
C PHE A 157 10.36 -8.76 2.94
N THR A 158 11.43 -8.51 3.70
CA THR A 158 12.33 -7.36 3.49
C THR A 158 13.01 -7.42 2.13
N ALA A 159 13.47 -8.61 1.69
CA ALA A 159 14.06 -8.78 0.37
C ALA A 159 13.06 -8.43 -0.74
N ALA A 160 11.82 -8.88 -0.65
CA ALA A 160 10.76 -8.55 -1.61
C ALA A 160 10.44 -7.04 -1.60
N LYS A 161 10.31 -6.41 -0.43
CA LYS A 161 10.05 -4.96 -0.34
C LYS A 161 11.23 -4.11 -0.84
N ALA A 162 12.48 -4.57 -0.67
CA ALA A 162 13.65 -3.93 -1.26
C ALA A 162 13.64 -4.04 -2.80
N ALA A 163 13.28 -5.21 -3.32
CA ALA A 163 13.11 -5.40 -4.77
C ALA A 163 12.01 -4.50 -5.34
N LEU A 164 10.84 -4.40 -4.66
CA LEU A 164 9.77 -3.47 -5.02
C LEU A 164 10.28 -2.02 -5.07
N ALA A 165 10.98 -1.55 -4.04
CA ALA A 165 11.50 -0.18 -3.98
C ALA A 165 12.51 0.09 -5.11
N SER A 166 13.38 -0.88 -5.43
CA SER A 166 14.31 -0.79 -6.55
C SER A 166 13.58 -0.74 -7.91
N ALA A 167 12.59 -1.61 -8.12
CA ALA A 167 11.75 -1.62 -9.32
C ALA A 167 11.01 -0.29 -9.49
N SER A 168 10.46 0.26 -8.40
CA SER A 168 9.75 1.56 -8.40
C SER A 168 10.63 2.71 -8.88
N LYS A 169 11.92 2.75 -8.50
CA LYS A 169 12.87 3.76 -8.99
C LYS A 169 13.11 3.64 -10.50
N ASN A 170 13.21 2.42 -11.03
CA ASN A 170 13.36 2.22 -12.46
C ASN A 170 12.10 2.63 -13.23
N LEU A 171 10.91 2.28 -12.70
CA LEU A 171 9.63 2.71 -13.26
C LEU A 171 9.51 4.24 -13.25
N ALA A 172 9.92 4.90 -12.16
CA ALA A 172 9.91 6.36 -12.08
C ALA A 172 10.74 7.01 -13.20
N ARG A 173 11.94 6.49 -13.46
CA ARG A 173 12.80 7.00 -14.55
C ARG A 173 12.21 6.74 -15.94
N ALA A 174 11.57 5.60 -16.13
CA ALA A 174 10.98 5.22 -17.40
C ALA A 174 9.72 6.04 -17.73
N LEU A 175 8.88 6.30 -16.71
CA LEU A 175 7.54 6.87 -16.89
C LEU A 175 7.48 8.40 -16.68
N ALA A 176 8.45 9.00 -15.99
CA ALA A 176 8.47 10.45 -15.75
C ALA A 176 8.43 11.30 -17.04
N PRO A 177 9.13 10.92 -18.15
CA PRO A 177 9.00 11.65 -19.41
C PRO A 177 7.59 11.64 -20.00
N GLU A 178 6.76 10.68 -19.59
CA GLU A 178 5.35 10.56 -19.99
C GLU A 178 4.39 11.27 -19.02
N GLY A 179 4.91 11.97 -18.00
CA GLY A 179 4.10 12.69 -16.99
C GLY A 179 3.54 11.78 -15.89
N ILE A 180 3.95 10.50 -15.84
CA ILE A 180 3.55 9.55 -14.81
C ILE A 180 4.63 9.50 -13.72
N LEU A 181 4.30 10.00 -12.51
CA LEU A 181 5.24 10.06 -11.40
C LEU A 181 5.07 8.85 -10.49
N VAL A 182 6.16 8.14 -10.24
CA VAL A 182 6.18 6.94 -9.38
C VAL A 182 6.97 7.25 -8.12
N ASN A 183 6.38 6.99 -6.95
CA ASN A 183 7.03 7.15 -5.65
C ASN A 183 6.72 5.94 -4.75
N THR A 184 7.49 5.82 -3.68
CA THR A 184 7.40 4.71 -2.73
C THR A 184 7.26 5.26 -1.32
N VAL A 185 6.34 4.72 -0.53
CA VAL A 185 6.21 4.97 0.90
C VAL A 185 6.76 3.75 1.64
N CYS A 186 7.53 3.98 2.69
CA CYS A 186 8.11 2.97 3.55
C CYS A 186 7.56 3.13 4.97
N PRO A 187 6.45 2.45 5.31
CA PRO A 187 5.91 2.45 6.65
C PRO A 187 6.83 1.75 7.64
N GLY A 188 6.88 2.27 8.87
CA GLY A 188 7.44 1.57 10.02
C GLY A 188 6.46 0.54 10.59
N ILE A 189 6.46 0.40 11.91
CA ILE A 189 5.50 -0.43 12.63
C ILE A 189 4.15 0.30 12.63
N VAL A 190 3.20 -0.22 11.85
CA VAL A 190 1.85 0.34 11.70
C VAL A 190 0.83 -0.72 12.06
N MET A 191 -0.20 -0.33 12.81
CA MET A 191 -1.29 -1.22 13.18
C MET A 191 -1.96 -1.75 11.90
N SER A 192 -1.96 -3.07 11.77
CA SER A 192 -2.58 -3.80 10.68
C SER A 192 -3.31 -5.00 11.25
N GLU A 193 -4.25 -5.57 10.51
CA GLU A 193 -4.95 -6.78 10.97
C GLU A 193 -3.98 -7.93 11.28
N SER A 194 -2.86 -8.04 10.56
CA SER A 194 -1.80 -9.02 10.84
C SER A 194 -1.10 -8.73 12.16
N LEU A 195 -0.79 -7.47 12.44
CA LEU A 195 -0.18 -7.04 13.69
C LEU A 195 -1.16 -7.14 14.86
N GLU A 196 -2.43 -6.75 14.68
CA GLU A 196 -3.48 -6.95 15.68
C GLU A 196 -3.62 -8.41 16.08
N ARG A 197 -3.62 -9.30 15.09
CA ARG A 197 -3.67 -10.75 15.34
C ARG A 197 -2.44 -11.22 16.10
N TYR A 198 -1.23 -10.83 15.67
CA TYR A 198 0.02 -11.18 16.32
C TYR A 198 0.04 -10.73 17.79
N VAL A 199 -0.25 -9.46 18.07
CA VAL A 199 -0.31 -8.92 19.43
C VAL A 199 -1.42 -9.57 20.24
N GLY A 200 -2.60 -9.80 19.65
CA GLY A 200 -3.73 -10.44 20.30
C GLY A 200 -3.49 -11.91 20.67
N GLU A 201 -2.72 -12.64 19.89
CA GLU A 201 -2.31 -14.01 20.20
C GLU A 201 -1.22 -14.05 21.29
N ALA A 202 -0.27 -13.10 21.25
CA ALA A 202 0.83 -13.03 22.21
C ALA A 202 0.38 -12.45 23.57
N GLU A 203 -0.39 -11.38 23.56
CA GLU A 203 -0.83 -10.64 24.76
C GLU A 203 -2.27 -10.09 24.58
N PRO A 204 -3.32 -10.94 24.74
CA PRO A 204 -4.72 -10.53 24.49
C PRO A 204 -5.17 -9.27 25.25
N ALA A 205 -4.70 -9.10 26.49
CA ALA A 205 -5.06 -7.97 27.33
C ALA A 205 -4.56 -6.61 26.81
N VAL A 206 -3.54 -6.62 25.97
CA VAL A 206 -2.95 -5.39 25.40
C VAL A 206 -3.87 -4.75 24.35
N LEU A 207 -4.59 -5.56 23.56
CA LEU A 207 -5.53 -5.03 22.56
C LEU A 207 -6.86 -4.58 23.15
N ASP A 208 -7.33 -5.25 24.24
CA ASP A 208 -8.64 -4.96 24.85
C ASP A 208 -8.61 -3.73 25.76
N GLU A 209 -7.50 -3.46 26.45
CA GLU A 209 -7.40 -2.42 27.49
C GLU A 209 -6.15 -1.53 27.35
N GLY A 210 -5.23 -1.85 26.42
CA GLY A 210 -3.92 -1.21 26.32
C GLY A 210 -3.84 -0.06 25.33
N PRO A 211 -3.07 0.97 25.64
CA PRO A 211 -2.69 1.96 24.64
C PRO A 211 -1.79 1.36 23.56
N LEU A 212 -1.70 2.01 22.39
CA LEU A 212 -0.81 1.64 21.29
C LEU A 212 0.67 1.49 21.73
N GLU A 213 1.04 2.16 22.81
CA GLU A 213 2.35 2.07 23.46
C GLU A 213 2.63 0.67 24.03
N ALA A 214 1.65 0.02 24.66
CA ALA A 214 1.81 -1.32 25.23
C ALA A 214 1.96 -2.38 24.11
N ALA A 215 1.20 -2.25 23.04
CA ALA A 215 1.37 -3.09 21.85
C ALA A 215 2.75 -2.87 21.19
N TYR A 216 3.26 -1.66 21.24
CA TYR A 216 4.60 -1.32 20.74
C TYR A 216 5.71 -2.03 21.52
N GLU A 217 5.62 -2.11 22.85
CA GLU A 217 6.62 -2.80 23.68
C GLU A 217 6.75 -4.28 23.31
N SER A 218 5.64 -4.97 23.00
CA SER A 218 5.67 -6.35 22.50
C SER A 218 6.41 -6.45 21.16
N VAL A 219 6.10 -5.57 20.21
CA VAL A 219 6.75 -5.57 18.90
C VAL A 219 8.24 -5.25 18.99
N VAL A 220 8.63 -4.30 19.84
CA VAL A 220 10.05 -3.97 20.08
C VAL A 220 10.80 -5.17 20.64
N ARG A 221 10.21 -5.87 21.60
CA ARG A 221 10.82 -7.06 22.21
C ARG A 221 11.06 -8.16 21.17
N ASP A 222 10.08 -8.39 20.29
CA ASP A 222 10.07 -9.56 19.42
C ASP A 222 10.74 -9.32 18.06
N PHE A 223 10.70 -8.07 17.55
CA PHE A 223 11.26 -7.70 16.24
C PHE A 223 12.47 -6.77 16.32
N GLY A 224 12.79 -6.24 17.51
CA GLY A 224 13.90 -5.31 17.69
C GLY A 224 13.72 -3.96 16.98
N ALA A 225 12.53 -3.69 16.45
CA ALA A 225 12.24 -2.46 15.71
C ALA A 225 11.85 -1.34 16.67
N ILE A 226 12.69 -0.32 16.78
CA ILE A 226 12.48 0.85 17.64
C ILE A 226 12.17 2.05 16.77
N ASN A 227 11.22 2.89 17.19
CA ASN A 227 11.04 4.23 16.63
C ASN A 227 11.07 5.29 17.74
N ASP A 228 11.43 6.52 17.39
CA ASP A 228 11.63 7.60 18.37
C ASP A 228 10.33 8.15 18.94
N ILE A 229 9.20 7.96 18.24
CA ILE A 229 7.88 8.35 18.75
C ILE A 229 7.41 7.41 19.87
N GLY A 230 7.94 6.18 19.96
CA GLY A 230 7.65 5.21 21.00
C GLY A 230 6.23 4.65 20.97
N ARG A 231 5.63 4.52 19.78
CA ARG A 231 4.31 3.90 19.59
C ARG A 231 4.15 3.27 18.22
N ILE A 232 3.15 2.43 18.09
CA ILE A 232 2.70 1.94 16.77
C ILE A 232 2.02 3.09 16.01
N GLY A 233 2.33 3.20 14.71
CA GLY A 233 1.64 4.12 13.80
C GLY A 233 0.25 3.62 13.42
N LEU A 234 -0.59 4.53 12.95
CA LEU A 234 -1.93 4.21 12.44
C LEU A 234 -1.92 4.14 10.90
N PRO A 235 -2.77 3.30 10.29
CA PRO A 235 -2.93 3.25 8.83
C PRO A 235 -3.18 4.62 8.20
N GLU A 236 -3.94 5.49 8.86
CA GLU A 236 -4.28 6.84 8.41
C GLU A 236 -3.06 7.76 8.35
N GLU A 237 -2.07 7.57 9.20
CA GLU A 237 -0.83 8.35 9.20
C GLU A 237 0.01 8.04 7.95
N VAL A 238 0.04 6.78 7.53
CA VAL A 238 0.66 6.36 6.27
C VAL A 238 -0.18 6.82 5.07
N ALA A 239 -1.49 6.64 5.14
CA ALA A 239 -2.42 7.03 4.09
C ALA A 239 -2.35 8.53 3.76
N ALA A 240 -2.13 9.39 4.75
CA ALA A 240 -1.93 10.83 4.55
C ALA A 240 -0.73 11.13 3.60
N MET A 241 0.39 10.42 3.78
CA MET A 241 1.54 10.54 2.87
C MET A 241 1.23 9.96 1.48
N VAL A 242 0.53 8.81 1.41
CA VAL A 242 0.11 8.22 0.14
C VAL A 242 -0.74 9.21 -0.65
N VAL A 243 -1.76 9.81 -0.02
CA VAL A 243 -2.66 10.78 -0.65
C VAL A 243 -1.90 12.05 -1.09
N PHE A 244 -0.98 12.55 -0.26
CA PHE A 244 -0.11 13.65 -0.66
C PHE A 244 0.69 13.33 -1.92
N LEU A 245 1.29 12.14 -2.01
CA LEU A 245 2.05 11.72 -3.20
C LEU A 245 1.17 11.52 -4.45
N CYS A 246 -0.12 11.27 -4.26
CA CYS A 246 -1.10 11.22 -5.35
C CYS A 246 -1.50 12.62 -5.86
N SER A 247 -1.17 13.70 -5.17
CA SER A 247 -1.67 15.05 -5.38
C SER A 247 -0.90 15.85 -6.44
N GLU A 248 -1.47 16.99 -6.86
CA GLU A 248 -0.78 17.98 -7.72
C GLU A 248 0.39 18.68 -7.00
N PRO A 249 0.28 19.09 -5.72
CA PRO A 249 1.40 19.63 -4.95
C PRO A 249 2.65 18.75 -4.92
N ALA A 250 2.50 17.42 -5.06
CA ALA A 250 3.62 16.48 -5.10
C ALA A 250 4.31 16.36 -6.47
N SER A 251 4.00 17.22 -7.45
CA SER A 251 4.44 17.10 -8.85
C SER A 251 5.95 17.19 -9.08
N PHE A 252 6.73 17.57 -8.07
CA PHE A 252 8.20 17.58 -8.15
C PHE A 252 8.86 16.38 -7.43
N LEU A 253 8.06 15.45 -6.92
CA LEU A 253 8.54 14.23 -6.28
C LEU A 253 8.49 13.05 -7.27
N VAL A 254 9.65 12.51 -7.63
CA VAL A 254 9.81 11.42 -8.60
C VAL A 254 10.87 10.45 -8.11
N GLY A 255 10.52 9.17 -8.03
CA GLY A 255 11.43 8.10 -7.61
C GLY A 255 11.86 8.19 -6.15
N SER A 256 11.14 8.94 -5.33
CA SER A 256 11.42 9.07 -3.91
C SER A 256 11.01 7.81 -3.17
N THR A 257 11.76 7.48 -2.12
CA THR A 257 11.46 6.43 -1.15
C THR A 257 11.33 7.14 0.20
N ILE A 258 10.10 7.31 0.66
CA ILE A 258 9.75 8.20 1.78
C ILE A 258 9.39 7.36 2.99
N PRO A 259 10.15 7.45 4.11
CA PRO A 259 9.80 6.80 5.35
C PRO A 259 8.59 7.49 6.02
N VAL A 260 7.70 6.67 6.58
CA VAL A 260 6.61 7.07 7.48
C VAL A 260 6.65 6.07 8.64
N ASP A 261 7.60 6.22 9.53
CA ASP A 261 8.09 5.17 10.41
C ASP A 261 8.32 5.60 11.87
N GLY A 262 7.93 6.83 12.20
CA GLY A 262 8.07 7.34 13.55
C GLY A 262 9.53 7.55 14.00
N GLY A 263 10.48 7.64 13.04
CA GLY A 263 11.88 7.80 13.36
C GLY A 263 12.63 6.48 13.56
N THR A 264 12.22 5.41 12.88
CA THR A 264 12.96 4.14 12.87
C THR A 264 14.27 4.26 12.06
N ASP A 265 14.27 5.09 11.01
CA ASP A 265 15.42 5.27 10.10
C ASP A 265 15.62 6.74 9.75
N PHE A 266 16.83 7.25 9.99
CA PHE A 266 17.21 8.65 9.72
C PHE A 266 18.04 8.85 8.45
N PHE A 267 18.32 7.81 7.67
CA PHE A 267 19.27 7.88 6.54
C PHE A 267 18.69 7.35 5.22
#